data_144b7365415164275bd66adb8eb5b41f
#
_entry.id   144b7365415164275bd66adb8eb5b41f
#
_cell.length_a   1.000
_cell.length_b   1.000
_cell.length_c   1.000
_cell.angle_alpha   90.00
_cell.angle_beta   90.00
_cell.angle_gamma   90.00
#
_symmetry.space_group_name_H-M   'P 1'
#
loop_
_entity.id
_entity.type
_entity.pdbx_description
1 polymer ?
#
loop_
_entity_poly.entity_id
_entity_poly.type
_entity_poly.pdbx_seq_one_letter_code
_entity_poly.pdbx_strand_id
1 'polypeptide(L)'
;MLSNDEVLLKRNDDQFMQMKGGEITLKNGGTILKLTGSGADLTGNLTVSGKITAQGDVVGAGISLQSHTHTNVASGDGTSGPPSA
;
A
#
# COMPACT_ATOMS: atom_id res chain seq x y z
N MET A 1 -28.60 3.04 6.09
CA MET A 1 -27.95 2.87 7.38
C MET A 1 -28.46 1.63 8.07
N LEU A 2 -27.59 0.73 8.39
CA LEU A 2 -28.01 -0.56 8.89
C LEU A 2 -27.99 -0.60 10.40
N SER A 3 -26.97 -0.05 11.03
CA SER A 3 -26.87 0.00 12.47
C SER A 3 -25.99 1.16 12.84
N ASN A 4 -25.86 1.40 14.16
CA ASN A 4 -25.03 2.49 14.63
C ASN A 4 -23.55 2.23 14.43
N ASP A 5 -23.15 0.96 14.27
CA ASP A 5 -21.74 0.61 14.12
C ASP A 5 -21.37 0.19 12.73
N GLU A 6 -22.25 0.32 11.78
CA GLU A 6 -21.90 -0.10 10.42
C GLU A 6 -22.56 0.80 9.40
N VAL A 7 -21.76 1.24 8.44
CA VAL A 7 -22.25 1.90 7.24
C VAL A 7 -21.81 1.05 6.07
N LEU A 8 -22.75 0.68 5.22
CA LEU A 8 -22.46 -0.23 4.11
C LEU A 8 -23.12 0.31 2.85
N LEU A 9 -22.30 0.52 1.81
CA LEU A 9 -22.78 0.80 0.47
C LEU A 9 -22.36 -0.37 -0.38
N LYS A 10 -23.31 -1.18 -0.82
CA LYS A 10 -23.01 -2.48 -1.36
C LYS A 10 -23.74 -2.68 -2.67
N ARG A 11 -23.02 -3.06 -3.71
CA ARG A 11 -23.62 -3.51 -4.93
C ARG A 11 -23.83 -5.03 -4.89
N ASN A 12 -22.83 -5.77 -4.45
CA ASN A 12 -22.94 -7.21 -4.21
C ASN A 12 -21.81 -7.61 -3.27
N ASP A 13 -21.62 -8.90 -3.05
CA ASP A 13 -20.62 -9.35 -2.09
C ASP A 13 -19.18 -9.11 -2.55
N ASP A 14 -18.98 -8.82 -3.82
CA ASP A 14 -17.64 -8.57 -4.35
C ASP A 14 -17.37 -7.10 -4.59
N GLN A 15 -18.33 -6.22 -4.37
CA GLN A 15 -18.15 -4.82 -4.67
C GLN A 15 -18.90 -3.97 -3.65
N PHE A 16 -18.17 -3.37 -2.71
CA PHE A 16 -18.81 -2.59 -1.66
C PHE A 16 -17.81 -1.65 -0.97
N MET A 17 -18.37 -0.73 -0.21
CA MET A 17 -17.63 0.11 0.74
C MET A 17 -18.29 -0.05 2.10
N GLN A 18 -17.49 -0.23 3.13
CA GLN A 18 -18.01 -0.53 4.45
C GLN A 18 -17.21 0.19 5.53
N MET A 19 -17.91 0.72 6.51
CA MET A 19 -17.29 1.22 7.73
C MET A 19 -17.90 0.44 8.89
N LYS A 20 -17.05 -0.27 9.61
CA LYS A 20 -17.53 -1.12 10.71
C LYS A 20 -16.38 -1.41 11.64
N GLY A 21 -16.64 -1.29 12.94
CA GLY A 21 -15.70 -1.75 13.93
C GLY A 21 -14.35 -1.06 13.91
N GLY A 22 -14.29 0.19 13.49
CA GLY A 22 -13.01 0.89 13.40
C GLY A 22 -12.24 0.63 12.13
N GLU A 23 -12.81 -0.09 11.19
CA GLU A 23 -12.19 -0.34 9.88
C GLU A 23 -13.03 0.23 8.76
N ILE A 24 -12.35 0.65 7.71
CA ILE A 24 -13.02 1.03 6.47
C ILE A 24 -12.48 0.10 5.39
N THR A 25 -13.39 -0.55 4.69
CA THR A 25 -13.03 -1.51 3.64
C THR A 25 -13.63 -1.08 2.32
N LEU A 26 -12.78 -1.00 1.30
CA LEU A 26 -13.19 -0.80 -0.09
C LEU A 26 -12.83 -2.08 -0.82
N LYS A 27 -13.82 -2.71 -1.42
CA LYS A 27 -13.60 -3.98 -2.09
C LYS A 27 -14.15 -3.94 -3.50
N ASN A 28 -13.38 -4.42 -4.43
CA ASN A 28 -13.81 -4.62 -5.80
C ASN A 28 -13.12 -5.89 -6.32
N GLY A 29 -13.86 -7.00 -6.29
CA GLY A 29 -13.28 -8.27 -6.68
C GLY A 29 -12.15 -8.66 -5.77
N GLY A 30 -11.00 -8.96 -6.33
CA GLY A 30 -9.83 -9.37 -5.55
C GLY A 30 -9.01 -8.22 -5.00
N THR A 31 -9.36 -6.98 -5.33
CA THR A 31 -8.62 -5.82 -4.83
C THR A 31 -9.35 -5.25 -3.62
N ILE A 32 -8.62 -5.10 -2.54
CA ILE A 32 -9.19 -4.65 -1.27
C ILE A 32 -8.29 -3.59 -0.68
N LEU A 33 -8.86 -2.45 -0.30
CA LEU A 33 -8.17 -1.45 0.48
C LEU A 33 -8.82 -1.37 1.84
N LYS A 34 -8.06 -1.64 2.87
CA LYS A 34 -8.57 -1.62 4.24
C LYS A 34 -7.83 -0.56 5.03
N LEU A 35 -8.56 0.30 5.70
CA LEU A 35 -8.02 1.33 6.57
C LEU A 35 -8.34 0.97 8.00
N THR A 36 -7.31 0.98 8.84
CA THR A 36 -7.46 0.73 10.27
C THR A 36 -6.87 1.90 11.04
N GLY A 37 -6.93 1.84 12.35
CA GLY A 37 -6.32 2.89 13.16
C GLY A 37 -4.81 2.93 13.06
N SER A 38 -4.18 1.88 12.56
CA SER A 38 -2.72 1.83 12.45
C SER A 38 -2.20 1.96 11.03
N GLY A 39 -3.06 2.03 10.05
CA GLY A 39 -2.57 2.22 8.69
C GLY A 39 -3.50 1.68 7.63
N ALA A 40 -3.01 1.57 6.43
CA ALA A 40 -3.74 1.11 5.27
C ALA A 40 -3.11 -0.16 4.72
N ASP A 41 -3.95 -1.15 4.43
CA ASP A 41 -3.51 -2.38 3.78
C ASP A 41 -4.15 -2.46 2.40
N LEU A 42 -3.34 -2.68 1.39
CA LEU A 42 -3.84 -2.87 0.04
C LEU A 42 -3.54 -4.28 -0.40
N THR A 43 -4.59 -5.00 -0.77
CA THR A 43 -4.47 -6.31 -1.40
C THR A 43 -4.67 -6.12 -2.89
N GLY A 44 -3.67 -6.49 -3.67
CA GLY A 44 -3.68 -6.28 -5.12
C GLY A 44 -2.50 -5.44 -5.55
N ASN A 45 -2.55 -4.94 -6.75
CA ASN A 45 -1.48 -4.13 -7.31
C ASN A 45 -1.81 -2.66 -7.20
N LEU A 46 -0.79 -1.84 -7.04
CA LEU A 46 -0.94 -0.39 -6.99
C LEU A 46 -0.14 0.22 -8.12
N THR A 47 -0.80 1.00 -8.96
CA THR A 47 -0.15 1.73 -10.03
C THR A 47 -0.24 3.22 -9.69
N VAL A 48 0.89 3.89 -9.68
CA VAL A 48 0.96 5.30 -9.35
C VAL A 48 1.52 6.04 -10.55
N SER A 49 0.75 6.99 -11.07
CA SER A 49 1.20 7.75 -12.24
C SER A 49 2.03 8.97 -11.86
N GLY A 50 2.18 9.23 -10.60
CA GLY A 50 2.96 10.35 -10.12
C GLY A 50 4.06 9.90 -9.19
N LYS A 51 4.43 10.79 -8.27
CA LYS A 51 5.53 10.56 -7.37
C LYS A 51 5.03 9.86 -6.09
N ILE A 52 5.86 9.03 -5.53
CA ILE A 52 5.62 8.45 -4.21
C ILE A 52 6.66 9.03 -3.27
N THR A 53 6.20 9.59 -2.16
CA THR A 53 7.07 10.10 -1.12
C THR A 53 6.78 9.36 0.16
N ALA A 54 7.77 8.67 0.70
CA ALA A 54 7.65 7.96 1.96
C ALA A 54 8.40 8.74 3.03
N GLN A 55 7.73 8.97 4.16
CA GLN A 55 8.37 9.63 5.29
C GLN A 55 9.31 8.70 6.03
N GLY A 56 9.08 7.42 5.91
CA GLY A 56 9.93 6.41 6.51
C GLY A 56 10.52 5.53 5.43
N ASP A 57 10.75 4.29 5.79
CA ASP A 57 11.36 3.33 4.88
C ASP A 57 10.30 2.67 4.01
N VAL A 58 10.72 2.20 2.85
CA VAL A 58 9.89 1.38 1.96
C VAL A 58 10.57 0.03 1.85
N VAL A 59 9.82 -1.03 2.17
CA VAL A 59 10.36 -2.38 2.20
C VAL A 59 9.63 -3.22 1.18
N GLY A 60 10.36 -3.89 0.29
CA GLY A 60 9.79 -4.81 -0.67
C GLY A 60 10.47 -6.16 -0.54
N ALA A 61 9.67 -7.21 -0.30
CA ALA A 61 10.19 -8.57 -0.15
C ALA A 61 11.31 -8.65 0.89
N GLY A 62 11.18 -7.89 1.97
CA GLY A 62 12.20 -7.88 3.02
C GLY A 62 13.39 -6.98 2.74
N ILE A 63 13.41 -6.28 1.63
CA ILE A 63 14.54 -5.43 1.26
C ILE A 63 14.11 -3.98 1.45
N SER A 64 14.89 -3.25 2.27
CA SER A 64 14.64 -1.84 2.53
C SER A 64 15.06 -1.01 1.32
N LEU A 65 14.18 -0.14 0.87
CA LEU A 65 14.54 0.78 -0.20
C LEU A 65 15.49 1.86 0.30
N GLN A 66 15.37 2.18 1.56
CA GLN A 66 16.17 3.24 2.15
C GLN A 66 17.61 2.81 2.43
N SER A 67 17.82 1.56 2.82
CA SER A 67 19.13 1.11 3.27
C SER A 67 19.71 -0.05 2.48
N HIS A 68 19.05 -0.53 1.42
CA HIS A 68 19.63 -1.62 0.65
C HIS A 68 20.84 -1.14 -0.14
N THR A 69 21.69 -2.08 -0.47
CA THR A 69 22.86 -1.78 -1.27
C THR A 69 22.85 -2.66 -2.51
N HIS A 70 23.60 -2.23 -3.52
CA HIS A 70 23.75 -2.99 -4.76
C HIS A 70 25.05 -3.77 -4.68
N THR A 71 24.99 -5.04 -5.04
CA THR A 71 26.19 -5.84 -5.15
C THR A 71 26.76 -5.72 -6.55
N ASN A 72 28.04 -6.01 -6.71
CA ASN A 72 28.71 -5.99 -8.01
C ASN A 72 28.75 -4.62 -8.66
N VAL A 73 28.57 -3.58 -7.89
CA VAL A 73 28.71 -2.22 -8.40
C VAL A 73 30.12 -1.76 -8.12
N ALA A 74 30.75 -1.18 -9.13
CA ALA A 74 32.09 -0.67 -8.94
C ALA A 74 32.10 0.41 -7.88
N SER A 75 33.09 0.37 -6.99
CA SER A 75 33.18 1.39 -5.98
C SER A 75 33.68 2.69 -6.57
N GLY A 76 33.59 3.75 -5.84
CA GLY A 76 34.03 5.06 -6.27
C GLY A 76 33.06 5.70 -7.22
N ASP A 77 33.53 6.12 -8.36
CA ASP A 77 32.69 6.81 -9.30
C ASP A 77 31.73 5.90 -10.03
N GLY A 78 31.83 4.62 -9.83
CA GLY A 78 30.91 3.69 -10.46
C GLY A 78 29.65 3.50 -9.68
N THR A 79 28.98 4.55 -9.32
CA THR A 79 27.79 4.41 -8.52
C THR A 79 26.62 3.99 -9.38
N SER A 80 25.72 3.24 -8.79
CA SER A 80 24.50 2.89 -9.46
C SER A 80 23.45 3.99 -9.36
N GLY A 81 23.75 5.03 -8.64
CA GLY A 81 22.78 6.05 -8.40
C GLY A 81 21.75 5.63 -7.37
N PRO A 82 20.73 6.45 -7.17
CA PRO A 82 19.68 6.09 -6.23
C PRO A 82 18.94 4.85 -6.70
N PRO A 83 18.45 4.04 -5.79
CA PRO A 83 17.78 2.81 -6.18
C PRO A 83 16.57 3.18 -6.97
N SER A 84 15.90 3.68 -7.19
CA SER A 84 14.72 3.88 -8.00
C SER A 84 14.85 5.01 -8.94
N ALA A 85 16.02 5.30 -9.29
CA ALA A 85 16.27 6.45 -10.14
C ALA A 85 15.31 6.54 -11.30
#